data_6a50c2cb82a56f4ba7a7614b0b86b43e
#
_entry.id   6a50c2cb82a56f4ba7a7614b0b86b43e
#
_cell.length_a   1.000
_cell.length_b   1.000
_cell.length_c   1.000
_cell.angle_alpha   90.00
_cell.angle_beta   90.00
_cell.angle_gamma   90.00
#
_symmetry.space_group_name_H-M   'P 1'
#
loop_
_entity.id
_entity.type
_entity.pdbx_description
1 polymer ?
#
loop_
_entity_poly.entity_id
_entity_poly.type
_entity_poly.pdbx_seq_one_letter_code
_entity_poly.pdbx_strand_id
1 'polypeptide(L)'
;MSEGPKTDQAPQHRNDMYGNVEMRSEEDPNVSALIPAATVVLVRDGDSAVEVLMLRKNSKITFGGMWVFPGGKIDAADYPGGEVSPDNIDAAARAAAVRETQEEAGITVDAQDYVFLSHWTPPPGQQKRFATWFFVAKVEGAMDIAIDDGEIKDHAWLNPAEALAKHAKGEIDLVPPTWVTLYHLSLKTSADDVIAYFQQNTGLTYNTRVVPAASGERVAMWKGDAGYDEWNPDVAGARHRLAMPAGGFIFENTVEQY
;
A
#
# COMPACT_ATOMS: atom_id res chain seq x y z
N MET A 1 -14.26 2.98 -42.48
CA MET A 1 -13.71 3.14 -41.11
C MET A 1 -13.46 1.75 -40.60
N SER A 2 -12.21 1.28 -40.66
CA SER A 2 -11.81 -0.05 -40.17
C SER A 2 -11.55 0.07 -38.66
N GLU A 3 -12.34 -0.62 -37.89
CA GLU A 3 -11.97 -0.88 -36.47
C GLU A 3 -10.62 -1.60 -36.47
N GLY A 4 -9.63 -0.99 -35.83
CA GLY A 4 -8.35 -1.64 -35.60
C GLY A 4 -8.53 -2.89 -34.73
N PRO A 5 -7.61 -3.84 -34.79
CA PRO A 5 -7.72 -5.07 -34.03
C PRO A 5 -7.84 -4.77 -32.54
N LYS A 6 -8.94 -5.21 -31.91
CA LYS A 6 -9.06 -5.28 -30.45
C LYS A 6 -7.96 -6.24 -30.01
N THR A 7 -6.92 -5.73 -29.39
CA THR A 7 -5.95 -6.55 -28.67
C THR A 7 -6.71 -7.27 -27.57
N ASP A 8 -6.80 -8.60 -27.67
CA ASP A 8 -7.26 -9.46 -26.57
C ASP A 8 -6.32 -9.21 -25.38
N GLN A 9 -6.74 -8.32 -24.47
CA GLN A 9 -5.99 -8.10 -23.25
C GLN A 9 -6.13 -9.36 -22.38
N ALA A 10 -5.01 -9.86 -21.89
CA ALA A 10 -5.02 -10.97 -20.93
C ALA A 10 -5.93 -10.63 -19.74
N PRO A 11 -6.66 -11.63 -19.19
CA PRO A 11 -7.52 -11.38 -18.05
C PRO A 11 -6.71 -10.84 -16.88
N GLN A 12 -7.18 -9.71 -16.33
CA GLN A 12 -6.55 -9.00 -15.24
C GLN A 12 -7.04 -9.54 -13.89
N HIS A 13 -6.22 -9.43 -12.86
CA HIS A 13 -6.64 -9.74 -11.51
C HIS A 13 -7.73 -8.74 -11.05
N ARG A 14 -8.73 -9.22 -10.31
CA ARG A 14 -9.84 -8.39 -9.83
C ARG A 14 -9.42 -7.21 -8.94
N ASN A 15 -8.29 -7.33 -8.26
CA ASN A 15 -7.69 -6.27 -7.44
C ASN A 15 -6.63 -5.44 -8.19
N ASP A 16 -6.52 -5.61 -9.49
CA ASP A 16 -5.79 -4.68 -10.32
C ASP A 16 -6.56 -3.35 -10.38
N MET A 17 -6.18 -2.42 -9.53
CA MET A 17 -6.85 -1.13 -9.38
C MET A 17 -6.45 -0.11 -10.43
N TYR A 18 -5.52 -0.45 -11.31
CA TYR A 18 -4.98 0.54 -12.23
C TYR A 18 -5.82 0.72 -13.50
N GLY A 19 -6.73 -0.20 -13.78
CA GLY A 19 -7.70 -0.08 -14.89
C GLY A 19 -7.03 0.27 -16.21
N ASN A 20 -7.60 1.21 -16.95
CA ASN A 20 -7.04 1.75 -18.18
C ASN A 20 -6.10 2.93 -17.88
N VAL A 21 -5.13 2.76 -16.99
CA VAL A 21 -4.12 3.78 -16.71
C VAL A 21 -3.29 3.99 -17.97
N GLU A 22 -3.43 5.19 -18.55
CA GLU A 22 -2.58 5.61 -19.65
C GLU A 22 -1.16 5.87 -19.13
N MET A 23 -0.14 5.47 -19.90
CA MET A 23 1.25 5.85 -19.61
C MET A 23 1.35 7.36 -19.71
N ARG A 24 1.64 8.02 -18.59
CA ARG A 24 1.83 9.47 -18.49
C ARG A 24 3.10 9.78 -17.73
N SER A 25 3.77 10.83 -18.16
CA SER A 25 4.83 11.46 -17.36
C SER A 25 4.21 12.25 -16.20
N GLU A 26 4.91 12.37 -15.09
CA GLU A 26 4.56 13.30 -14.00
C GLU A 26 4.49 14.77 -14.48
N GLU A 27 5.16 15.09 -15.59
CA GLU A 27 5.19 16.43 -16.21
C GLU A 27 3.96 16.73 -17.08
N ASP A 28 3.10 15.73 -17.33
CA ASP A 28 1.88 15.93 -18.12
C ASP A 28 0.92 16.84 -17.33
N PRO A 29 0.47 17.96 -17.91
CA PRO A 29 -0.41 18.92 -17.24
C PRO A 29 -1.79 18.34 -16.84
N ASN A 30 -2.16 17.19 -17.38
CA ASN A 30 -3.42 16.51 -17.06
C ASN A 30 -3.27 15.49 -15.92
N VAL A 31 -2.09 15.35 -15.33
CA VAL A 31 -1.86 14.45 -14.19
C VAL A 31 -2.50 15.04 -12.93
N SER A 32 -3.32 14.24 -12.26
CA SER A 32 -3.95 14.64 -11.01
C SER A 32 -2.91 14.90 -9.92
N ALA A 33 -3.11 15.96 -9.15
CA ALA A 33 -2.26 16.29 -8.01
C ALA A 33 -2.22 15.13 -6.99
N LEU A 34 -1.10 14.97 -6.34
CA LEU A 34 -0.95 14.04 -5.23
C LEU A 34 -1.71 14.54 -4.00
N ILE A 35 -2.45 13.65 -3.37
CA ILE A 35 -3.15 13.88 -2.12
C ILE A 35 -2.31 13.23 -1.02
N PRO A 36 -1.72 14.00 -0.09
CA PRO A 36 -0.98 13.43 1.02
C PRO A 36 -1.88 12.55 1.89
N ALA A 37 -1.39 11.40 2.28
CA ALA A 37 -2.09 10.44 3.13
C ALA A 37 -1.10 9.71 4.04
N ALA A 38 -1.59 9.13 5.12
CA ALA A 38 -0.77 8.35 6.03
C ALA A 38 -1.54 7.12 6.51
N THR A 39 -0.82 6.04 6.77
CA THR A 39 -1.36 4.80 7.33
C THR A 39 -0.37 4.18 8.30
N VAL A 40 -0.86 3.43 9.28
CA VAL A 40 -0.03 2.69 10.20
C VAL A 40 -0.35 1.20 10.17
N VAL A 41 0.69 0.40 10.08
CA VAL A 41 0.64 -1.05 10.20
C VAL A 41 0.84 -1.39 11.69
N LEU A 42 -0.25 -1.65 12.40
CA LEU A 42 -0.17 -2.10 13.78
C LEU A 42 0.16 -3.59 13.80
N VAL A 43 1.26 -3.93 14.46
CA VAL A 43 1.74 -5.32 14.59
C VAL A 43 1.75 -5.75 16.04
N ARG A 44 1.48 -7.03 16.27
CA ARG A 44 1.62 -7.69 17.58
C ARG A 44 2.15 -9.10 17.42
N ASP A 45 2.62 -9.67 18.51
CA ASP A 45 2.92 -11.09 18.54
C ASP A 45 1.62 -11.88 18.73
N GLY A 46 1.31 -12.76 17.80
CA GLY A 46 0.25 -13.75 17.90
C GLY A 46 0.75 -15.06 18.52
N ASP A 47 -0.11 -16.09 18.58
CA ASP A 47 0.24 -17.38 19.18
C ASP A 47 1.43 -18.08 18.53
N SER A 48 1.64 -17.90 17.23
CA SER A 48 2.68 -18.59 16.45
C SER A 48 3.51 -17.71 15.54
N ALA A 49 3.07 -16.50 15.27
CA ALA A 49 3.72 -15.57 14.34
C ALA A 49 3.21 -14.13 14.55
N VAL A 50 3.86 -13.17 13.90
CA VAL A 50 3.38 -11.79 13.87
C VAL A 50 1.99 -11.69 13.28
N GLU A 51 1.15 -10.86 13.87
CA GLU A 51 -0.17 -10.48 13.35
C GLU A 51 -0.22 -8.99 13.06
N VAL A 52 -1.03 -8.62 12.07
CA VAL A 52 -1.29 -7.23 11.69
C VAL A 52 -2.78 -6.92 11.80
N LEU A 53 -3.11 -5.72 12.27
CA LEU A 53 -4.49 -5.24 12.25
C LEU A 53 -4.88 -4.86 10.82
N MET A 54 -5.94 -5.49 10.33
CA MET A 54 -6.55 -5.19 9.05
C MET A 54 -7.98 -4.70 9.26
N LEU A 55 -8.37 -3.67 8.52
CA LEU A 55 -9.70 -3.09 8.53
C LEU A 55 -10.36 -3.28 7.15
N ARG A 56 -11.63 -3.68 7.12
CA ARG A 56 -12.39 -3.79 5.87
C ARG A 56 -13.23 -2.55 5.63
N LYS A 57 -12.93 -1.84 4.54
CA LYS A 57 -13.66 -0.63 4.17
C LYS A 57 -15.10 -0.92 3.70
N ASN A 58 -16.01 0.00 4.01
CA ASN A 58 -17.37 -0.02 3.49
C ASN A 58 -17.36 0.01 1.95
N SER A 59 -18.14 -0.86 1.30
CA SER A 59 -18.18 -1.00 -0.16
C SER A 59 -18.60 0.27 -0.93
N LYS A 60 -19.13 1.27 -0.25
CA LYS A 60 -19.65 2.52 -0.85
C LYS A 60 -18.64 3.66 -0.91
N ILE A 61 -17.45 3.48 -0.36
CA ILE A 61 -16.40 4.51 -0.29
C ILE A 61 -15.17 4.13 -1.13
N THR A 62 -14.17 5.02 -1.15
CA THR A 62 -12.88 4.75 -1.81
C THR A 62 -12.25 3.49 -1.21
N PHE A 63 -11.74 2.60 -2.04
CA PHE A 63 -11.26 1.25 -1.68
C PHE A 63 -12.33 0.33 -1.06
N GLY A 64 -13.60 0.56 -1.41
CA GLY A 64 -14.72 -0.18 -0.84
C GLY A 64 -14.60 -1.69 -0.97
N GLY A 65 -14.81 -2.40 0.15
CA GLY A 65 -14.66 -3.84 0.27
C GLY A 65 -13.25 -4.35 0.48
N MET A 66 -12.23 -3.51 0.24
CA MET A 66 -10.82 -3.86 0.44
C MET A 66 -10.47 -3.96 1.92
N TRP A 67 -9.53 -4.84 2.23
CA TRP A 67 -8.84 -4.89 3.49
C TRP A 67 -7.60 -3.99 3.43
N VAL A 68 -7.52 -3.07 4.38
CA VAL A 68 -6.48 -2.03 4.45
C VAL A 68 -5.93 -1.93 5.87
N PHE A 69 -4.85 -1.20 6.06
CA PHE A 69 -4.40 -0.74 7.37
C PHE A 69 -5.14 0.54 7.77
N PRO A 70 -5.26 0.88 9.06
CA PRO A 70 -5.79 2.16 9.52
C PRO A 70 -5.09 3.34 8.83
N GLY A 71 -5.84 4.31 8.34
CA GLY A 71 -5.25 5.48 7.71
C GLY A 71 -6.16 6.25 6.77
N GLY A 72 -5.76 7.47 6.48
CA GLY A 72 -6.51 8.41 5.65
C GLY A 72 -5.68 9.58 5.15
N LYS A 73 -6.35 10.66 4.78
CA LYS A 73 -5.71 11.88 4.28
C LYS A 73 -5.01 12.61 5.40
N ILE A 74 -3.95 13.32 5.04
CA ILE A 74 -3.34 14.32 5.92
C ILE A 74 -4.14 15.62 5.76
N ASP A 75 -4.81 16.03 6.82
CA ASP A 75 -5.57 17.27 6.85
C ASP A 75 -4.71 18.44 7.30
N ALA A 76 -5.14 19.68 7.00
CA ALA A 76 -4.41 20.88 7.43
C ALA A 76 -4.23 20.97 8.96
N ALA A 77 -5.17 20.41 9.72
CA ALA A 77 -5.09 20.34 11.17
C ALA A 77 -4.00 19.40 11.70
N ASP A 78 -3.56 18.43 10.90
CA ASP A 78 -2.49 17.49 11.28
C ASP A 78 -1.10 18.14 11.21
N TYR A 79 -0.97 19.27 10.48
CA TYR A 79 0.28 20.00 10.39
C TYR A 79 0.57 20.79 11.66
N PRO A 80 1.83 20.80 12.16
CA PRO A 80 2.21 21.62 13.31
C PRO A 80 1.82 23.09 13.13
N GLY A 81 1.03 23.60 14.07
CA GLY A 81 0.51 24.97 13.99
C GLY A 81 -0.48 25.25 12.85
N GLY A 82 -0.95 24.23 12.12
CA GLY A 82 -1.82 24.36 10.95
C GLY A 82 -1.11 24.90 9.69
N GLU A 83 0.20 25.01 9.71
CA GLU A 83 1.00 25.49 8.57
C GLU A 83 1.36 24.33 7.63
N VAL A 84 0.69 24.28 6.48
CA VAL A 84 0.94 23.26 5.45
C VAL A 84 2.28 23.55 4.76
N SER A 85 3.28 22.77 5.06
CA SER A 85 4.64 22.90 4.52
C SER A 85 5.25 21.54 4.23
N PRO A 86 6.04 21.40 3.14
CA PRO A 86 6.83 20.19 2.88
C PRO A 86 7.77 19.82 4.03
N ASP A 87 8.30 20.80 4.75
CA ASP A 87 9.22 20.58 5.87
C ASP A 87 8.54 19.94 7.09
N ASN A 88 7.22 20.08 7.19
CA ASN A 88 6.40 19.57 8.28
C ASN A 88 5.66 18.27 7.91
N ILE A 89 5.85 17.74 6.71
CA ILE A 89 5.05 16.62 6.19
C ILE A 89 5.20 15.34 7.01
N ASP A 90 6.39 15.00 7.52
CA ASP A 90 6.57 13.80 8.35
C ASP A 90 5.78 13.91 9.67
N ALA A 91 5.87 15.07 10.33
CA ALA A 91 5.10 15.31 11.55
C ALA A 91 3.59 15.26 11.29
N ALA A 92 3.12 15.85 10.20
CA ALA A 92 1.72 15.83 9.80
C ALA A 92 1.26 14.41 9.45
N ALA A 93 2.08 13.62 8.74
CA ALA A 93 1.78 12.24 8.41
C ALA A 93 1.63 11.36 9.66
N ARG A 94 2.50 11.54 10.66
CA ARG A 94 2.40 10.84 11.95
C ARG A 94 1.13 11.25 12.71
N ALA A 95 0.83 12.55 12.77
CA ALA A 95 -0.38 13.06 13.41
C ALA A 95 -1.65 12.52 12.75
N ALA A 96 -1.71 12.53 11.41
CA ALA A 96 -2.81 11.95 10.66
C ALA A 96 -2.97 10.45 10.94
N ALA A 97 -1.88 9.68 10.96
CA ALA A 97 -1.92 8.25 11.25
C ALA A 97 -2.43 7.96 12.68
N VAL A 98 -2.07 8.77 13.68
CA VAL A 98 -2.63 8.67 15.04
C VAL A 98 -4.12 8.95 15.04
N ARG A 99 -4.55 10.07 14.44
CA ARG A 99 -5.96 10.47 14.38
C ARG A 99 -6.82 9.42 13.67
N GLU A 100 -6.41 8.98 12.47
CA GLU A 100 -7.16 7.99 11.68
C GLU A 100 -7.27 6.64 12.41
N THR A 101 -6.20 6.21 13.09
CA THR A 101 -6.21 4.98 13.88
C THR A 101 -7.21 5.06 15.04
N GLN A 102 -7.26 6.21 15.70
CA GLN A 102 -8.24 6.44 16.76
C GLN A 102 -9.67 6.50 16.20
N GLU A 103 -9.89 7.14 15.05
CA GLU A 103 -11.20 7.27 14.43
C GLU A 103 -11.72 5.94 13.87
N GLU A 104 -10.87 5.17 13.17
CA GLU A 104 -11.25 3.95 12.47
C GLU A 104 -11.25 2.69 13.36
N ALA A 105 -10.42 2.65 14.40
CA ALA A 105 -10.20 1.44 15.22
C ALA A 105 -10.31 1.66 16.74
N GLY A 106 -10.46 2.90 17.21
CA GLY A 106 -10.50 3.22 18.63
C GLY A 106 -9.17 3.06 19.36
N ILE A 107 -8.06 2.88 18.62
CA ILE A 107 -6.72 2.65 19.16
C ILE A 107 -5.92 3.95 19.14
N THR A 108 -5.20 4.23 20.23
CA THR A 108 -4.21 5.31 20.29
C THR A 108 -2.83 4.73 20.51
N VAL A 109 -1.91 5.06 19.60
CA VAL A 109 -0.47 4.76 19.72
C VAL A 109 0.29 6.08 19.61
N ASP A 110 1.30 6.27 20.46
CA ASP A 110 2.10 7.50 20.40
C ASP A 110 2.84 7.59 19.05
N ALA A 111 2.79 8.77 18.44
CA ALA A 111 3.49 9.04 17.18
C ALA A 111 5.00 8.78 17.24
N GLN A 112 5.61 8.84 18.44
CA GLN A 112 7.02 8.53 18.67
C GLN A 112 7.36 7.04 18.49
N ASP A 113 6.37 6.16 18.66
CA ASP A 113 6.52 4.72 18.47
C ASP A 113 6.39 4.30 17.00
N TYR A 114 6.01 5.24 16.13
CA TYR A 114 5.88 4.98 14.70
C TYR A 114 7.25 4.93 14.02
N VAL A 115 7.58 3.79 13.45
CA VAL A 115 8.75 3.58 12.60
C VAL A 115 8.36 3.76 11.15
N PHE A 116 9.10 4.56 10.38
CA PHE A 116 8.84 4.75 8.96
C PHE A 116 9.10 3.45 8.20
N LEU A 117 8.11 2.99 7.44
CA LEU A 117 8.17 1.75 6.67
C LEU A 117 8.41 2.04 5.18
N SER A 118 7.54 2.84 4.57
CA SER A 118 7.62 3.13 3.14
C SER A 118 6.81 4.35 2.75
N HIS A 119 7.10 4.91 1.56
CA HIS A 119 6.29 5.94 0.92
C HIS A 119 5.83 5.47 -0.46
N TRP A 120 4.54 5.54 -0.71
CA TRP A 120 3.91 5.08 -1.94
C TRP A 120 3.35 6.23 -2.76
N THR A 121 3.78 6.35 -4.02
CA THR A 121 3.22 7.29 -4.99
C THR A 121 2.52 6.51 -6.10
N PRO A 122 1.20 6.69 -6.27
CA PRO A 122 0.43 6.04 -7.33
C PRO A 122 0.84 6.52 -8.73
N PRO A 123 0.58 5.72 -9.79
CA PRO A 123 0.95 6.08 -11.15
C PRO A 123 0.22 7.34 -11.63
N PRO A 124 0.83 8.12 -12.54
CA PRO A 124 0.30 9.41 -13.02
C PRO A 124 -1.09 9.35 -13.67
N GLY A 125 -1.46 8.20 -14.23
CA GLY A 125 -2.74 8.03 -14.93
C GLY A 125 -3.98 7.86 -14.04
N GLN A 126 -3.83 7.78 -12.71
CA GLN A 126 -4.97 7.67 -11.80
C GLN A 126 -5.64 9.01 -11.53
N GLN A 127 -6.99 9.00 -11.41
CA GLN A 127 -7.77 10.21 -11.10
C GLN A 127 -7.59 10.71 -9.66
N LYS A 128 -7.45 9.78 -8.70
CA LYS A 128 -7.17 10.10 -7.29
C LYS A 128 -5.87 9.42 -6.90
N ARG A 129 -4.88 10.21 -6.54
CA ARG A 129 -3.51 9.76 -6.26
C ARG A 129 -3.17 10.08 -4.81
N PHE A 130 -3.27 9.08 -3.93
CA PHE A 130 -2.86 9.21 -2.54
C PHE A 130 -1.38 8.91 -2.40
N ALA A 131 -0.57 9.94 -2.19
CA ALA A 131 0.83 9.78 -1.81
C ALA A 131 0.87 9.44 -0.32
N THR A 132 1.14 8.17 -0.01
CA THR A 132 0.87 7.62 1.32
C THR A 132 2.15 7.27 2.06
N TRP A 133 2.33 7.86 3.24
CA TRP A 133 3.34 7.47 4.22
C TRP A 133 2.85 6.25 4.99
N PHE A 134 3.64 5.18 4.96
CA PHE A 134 3.40 3.97 5.73
C PHE A 134 4.32 3.97 6.96
N PHE A 135 3.72 3.82 8.11
CA PHE A 135 4.42 3.59 9.36
C PHE A 135 4.12 2.19 9.89
N VAL A 136 4.94 1.69 10.78
CA VAL A 136 4.69 0.48 11.55
C VAL A 136 4.86 0.79 13.02
N ALA A 137 4.00 0.22 13.86
CA ALA A 137 4.11 0.30 15.31
C ALA A 137 3.71 -1.02 15.96
N LYS A 138 4.45 -1.41 17.02
CA LYS A 138 4.10 -2.54 17.85
C LYS A 138 3.04 -2.14 18.87
N VAL A 139 2.05 -3.00 19.04
CA VAL A 139 1.06 -2.90 20.11
C VAL A 139 1.12 -4.15 20.99
N GLU A 140 0.82 -3.99 22.27
CA GLU A 140 0.87 -5.08 23.23
C GLU A 140 -0.53 -5.46 23.74
N GLY A 141 -0.70 -6.74 24.00
CA GLY A 141 -1.90 -7.29 24.64
C GLY A 141 -3.14 -7.37 23.73
N ALA A 142 -4.24 -7.77 24.34
CA ALA A 142 -5.55 -7.75 23.71
C ALA A 142 -6.06 -6.31 23.66
N MET A 143 -6.25 -5.77 22.47
CA MET A 143 -6.85 -4.45 22.28
C MET A 143 -8.31 -4.63 21.84
N ASP A 144 -9.21 -3.92 22.50
CA ASP A 144 -10.60 -3.82 22.07
C ASP A 144 -10.65 -2.87 20.87
N ILE A 145 -10.98 -3.43 19.71
CA ILE A 145 -11.11 -2.67 18.48
C ILE A 145 -12.53 -2.12 18.40
N ALA A 146 -12.65 -0.80 18.40
CA ALA A 146 -13.92 -0.10 18.25
C ALA A 146 -13.98 0.53 16.86
N ILE A 147 -14.57 -0.18 15.88
CA ILE A 147 -14.74 0.35 14.52
C ILE A 147 -15.84 1.41 14.49
N ASP A 148 -15.72 2.37 13.57
CA ASP A 148 -16.64 3.49 13.43
C ASP A 148 -18.01 3.14 12.79
N ASP A 149 -18.17 1.89 12.27
CA ASP A 149 -19.35 1.39 11.54
C ASP A 149 -19.77 2.22 10.30
N GLY A 150 -19.18 3.35 10.08
CA GLY A 150 -19.40 4.21 8.92
C GLY A 150 -18.49 3.83 7.74
N GLU A 151 -17.21 4.07 7.91
CA GLU A 151 -16.18 3.78 6.91
C GLU A 151 -15.66 2.35 7.02
N ILE A 152 -15.52 1.82 8.22
CA ILE A 152 -15.03 0.47 8.50
C ILE A 152 -16.21 -0.46 8.83
N LYS A 153 -16.23 -1.65 8.25
CA LYS A 153 -17.29 -2.65 8.42
C LYS A 153 -16.84 -3.92 9.12
N ASP A 154 -15.56 -4.14 9.20
CA ASP A 154 -15.01 -5.34 9.81
C ASP A 154 -13.55 -5.10 10.18
N HIS A 155 -13.03 -5.88 11.11
CA HIS A 155 -11.61 -5.86 11.46
C HIS A 155 -11.12 -7.26 11.79
N ALA A 156 -9.84 -7.50 11.61
CA ALA A 156 -9.20 -8.74 12.00
C ALA A 156 -7.72 -8.53 12.29
N TRP A 157 -7.20 -9.26 13.26
CA TRP A 157 -5.78 -9.51 13.37
C TRP A 157 -5.45 -10.72 12.50
N LEU A 158 -4.59 -10.54 11.52
CA LEU A 158 -4.23 -11.57 10.55
C LEU A 158 -2.72 -11.78 10.52
N ASN A 159 -2.29 -13.02 10.44
CA ASN A 159 -0.93 -13.32 10.04
C ASN A 159 -0.71 -12.86 8.60
N PRO A 160 0.39 -12.14 8.27
CA PRO A 160 0.64 -11.64 6.92
C PRO A 160 0.61 -12.72 5.83
N ALA A 161 1.22 -13.88 6.05
CA ALA A 161 1.22 -14.98 5.08
C ALA A 161 -0.19 -15.57 4.89
N GLU A 162 -0.99 -15.65 5.96
CA GLU A 162 -2.39 -16.08 5.87
C GLU A 162 -3.24 -15.07 5.08
N ALA A 163 -3.05 -13.77 5.30
CA ALA A 163 -3.74 -12.73 4.54
C ALA A 163 -3.42 -12.82 3.04
N LEU A 164 -2.16 -13.04 2.67
CA LEU A 164 -1.76 -13.26 1.28
C LEU A 164 -2.38 -14.52 0.69
N ALA A 165 -2.45 -15.62 1.47
CA ALA A 165 -3.09 -16.85 1.04
C ALA A 165 -4.61 -16.69 0.83
N LYS A 166 -5.29 -15.93 1.71
CA LYS A 166 -6.70 -15.57 1.56
C LYS A 166 -6.95 -14.72 0.30
N HIS A 167 -6.06 -13.75 0.03
CA HIS A 167 -6.11 -12.96 -1.21
C HIS A 167 -5.96 -13.84 -2.46
N ALA A 168 -4.97 -14.75 -2.49
CA ALA A 168 -4.76 -15.65 -3.60
C ALA A 168 -5.98 -16.58 -3.88
N LYS A 169 -6.75 -16.93 -2.84
CA LYS A 169 -8.00 -17.69 -2.97
C LYS A 169 -9.22 -16.82 -3.31
N GLY A 170 -9.05 -15.49 -3.35
CA GLY A 170 -10.13 -14.55 -3.57
C GLY A 170 -11.08 -14.39 -2.37
N GLU A 171 -10.67 -14.77 -1.17
CA GLU A 171 -11.47 -14.62 0.06
C GLU A 171 -11.45 -13.18 0.58
N ILE A 172 -10.34 -12.47 0.37
CA ILE A 172 -10.17 -11.03 0.69
C ILE A 172 -9.63 -10.27 -0.51
N ASP A 173 -9.91 -8.97 -0.54
CA ASP A 173 -9.42 -8.05 -1.55
C ASP A 173 -8.36 -7.12 -0.96
N LEU A 174 -7.20 -7.00 -1.61
CA LEU A 174 -6.07 -6.19 -1.20
C LEU A 174 -5.64 -5.25 -2.32
N VAL A 175 -5.27 -4.03 -1.96
CA VAL A 175 -4.60 -3.10 -2.89
C VAL A 175 -3.11 -3.44 -3.00
N PRO A 176 -2.43 -3.15 -4.12
CA PRO A 176 -1.01 -3.46 -4.29
C PRO A 176 -0.09 -2.99 -3.15
N PRO A 177 -0.18 -1.76 -2.62
CA PRO A 177 0.64 -1.34 -1.49
C PRO A 177 0.46 -2.20 -0.24
N THR A 178 -0.79 -2.53 0.10
CA THR A 178 -1.11 -3.41 1.24
C THR A 178 -0.55 -4.81 1.02
N TRP A 179 -0.71 -5.35 -0.19
CA TRP A 179 -0.22 -6.69 -0.52
C TRP A 179 1.31 -6.79 -0.42
N VAL A 180 2.04 -5.83 -0.99
CA VAL A 180 3.52 -5.81 -0.92
C VAL A 180 4.00 -5.61 0.53
N THR A 181 3.33 -4.75 1.30
CA THR A 181 3.64 -4.58 2.72
C THR A 181 3.46 -5.90 3.48
N LEU A 182 2.34 -6.60 3.29
CA LEU A 182 2.11 -7.91 3.90
C LEU A 182 3.16 -8.94 3.47
N TYR A 183 3.60 -8.90 2.20
CA TYR A 183 4.67 -9.77 1.74
C TYR A 183 5.96 -9.57 2.55
N HIS A 184 6.40 -8.32 2.75
CA HIS A 184 7.59 -8.04 3.56
C HIS A 184 7.43 -8.46 5.02
N LEU A 185 6.26 -8.22 5.60
CA LEU A 185 5.97 -8.64 6.97
C LEU A 185 5.90 -10.17 7.12
N SER A 186 5.49 -10.90 6.08
CA SER A 186 5.44 -12.36 6.10
C SER A 186 6.82 -13.02 6.21
N LEU A 187 7.89 -12.28 5.96
CA LEU A 187 9.28 -12.72 6.10
C LEU A 187 9.82 -12.53 7.52
N LYS A 188 9.02 -11.96 8.43
CA LYS A 188 9.40 -11.64 9.80
C LYS A 188 8.77 -12.62 10.79
N THR A 189 9.47 -12.85 11.91
CA THR A 189 9.08 -13.88 12.87
C THR A 189 8.29 -13.34 14.06
N SER A 190 8.46 -12.06 14.40
CA SER A 190 7.82 -11.42 15.54
C SER A 190 7.61 -9.91 15.29
N ALA A 191 6.79 -9.28 16.11
CA ALA A 191 6.61 -7.84 16.09
C ALA A 191 7.93 -7.08 16.37
N ASP A 192 8.75 -7.58 17.28
CA ASP A 192 10.05 -6.99 17.57
C ASP A 192 11.03 -7.11 16.39
N ASP A 193 11.00 -8.23 15.66
CA ASP A 193 11.78 -8.40 14.42
C ASP A 193 11.35 -7.39 13.35
N VAL A 194 10.05 -7.15 13.20
CA VAL A 194 9.52 -6.11 12.31
C VAL A 194 10.06 -4.73 12.69
N ILE A 195 9.89 -4.32 13.95
CA ILE A 195 10.30 -2.99 14.43
C ILE A 195 11.82 -2.82 14.29
N ALA A 196 12.61 -3.79 14.76
CA ALA A 196 14.07 -3.74 14.68
C ALA A 196 14.57 -3.63 13.24
N TYR A 197 13.94 -4.36 12.32
CA TYR A 197 14.29 -4.32 10.91
C TYR A 197 14.09 -2.91 10.31
N PHE A 198 12.89 -2.32 10.46
CA PHE A 198 12.59 -1.02 9.87
C PHE A 198 13.27 0.16 10.59
N GLN A 199 13.65 0.02 11.85
CA GLN A 199 14.50 1.00 12.55
C GLN A 199 15.94 1.05 12.01
N GLN A 200 16.45 -0.07 11.53
CA GLN A 200 17.83 -0.20 11.02
C GLN A 200 17.94 0.09 9.52
N ASN A 201 16.83 0.07 8.79
CA ASN A 201 16.80 0.26 7.36
C ASN A 201 16.02 1.52 7.01
N THR A 202 16.52 2.28 6.05
CA THR A 202 15.79 3.42 5.50
C THR A 202 14.54 2.90 4.80
N GLY A 203 13.38 3.49 5.09
CA GLY A 203 12.13 3.13 4.46
C GLY A 203 12.17 3.25 2.93
N LEU A 204 11.37 2.44 2.28
CA LEU A 204 11.33 2.32 0.83
C LEU A 204 10.46 3.39 0.17
N THR A 205 10.85 3.82 -1.01
CA THR A 205 10.04 4.72 -1.83
C THR A 205 9.57 4.03 -3.10
N TYR A 206 8.26 3.87 -3.20
CA TYR A 206 7.58 3.23 -4.32
C TYR A 206 6.93 4.27 -5.24
N ASN A 207 7.70 4.88 -6.13
CA ASN A 207 7.15 5.69 -7.22
C ASN A 207 6.68 4.76 -8.32
N THR A 208 5.37 4.55 -8.42
CA THR A 208 4.79 3.46 -9.21
C THR A 208 4.65 3.84 -10.68
N ARG A 209 5.19 3.01 -11.57
CA ARG A 209 4.91 3.00 -13.01
C ARG A 209 4.19 1.71 -13.37
N VAL A 210 3.06 1.83 -14.07
CA VAL A 210 2.24 0.66 -14.46
C VAL A 210 2.16 0.56 -15.96
N VAL A 211 2.51 -0.60 -16.48
CA VAL A 211 2.54 -0.88 -17.91
C VAL A 211 2.03 -2.30 -18.20
N PRO A 212 1.50 -2.57 -19.39
CA PRO A 212 1.23 -3.94 -19.82
C PRO A 212 2.54 -4.63 -20.21
N ALA A 213 2.70 -5.88 -19.82
CA ALA A 213 3.74 -6.77 -20.33
C ALA A 213 3.34 -7.35 -21.71
N ALA A 214 4.30 -7.92 -22.44
CA ALA A 214 4.03 -8.59 -23.73
C ALA A 214 3.03 -9.76 -23.60
N SER A 215 2.98 -10.42 -22.44
CA SER A 215 2.00 -11.44 -22.06
C SER A 215 0.58 -10.89 -21.77
N GLY A 216 0.45 -9.56 -21.65
CA GLY A 216 -0.83 -8.85 -21.50
C GLY A 216 -1.23 -8.53 -20.06
N GLU A 217 -0.60 -9.11 -19.05
CA GLU A 217 -0.84 -8.71 -17.65
C GLU A 217 -0.25 -7.33 -17.37
N ARG A 218 -0.79 -6.63 -16.38
CA ARG A 218 -0.21 -5.38 -15.89
C ARG A 218 0.89 -5.64 -14.90
N VAL A 219 1.93 -4.80 -14.99
CA VAL A 219 3.09 -4.83 -14.11
C VAL A 219 3.28 -3.44 -13.51
N ALA A 220 3.24 -3.37 -12.19
CA ALA A 220 3.69 -2.20 -11.44
C ALA A 220 5.19 -2.34 -11.19
N MET A 221 5.97 -1.34 -11.61
CA MET A 221 7.42 -1.32 -11.46
C MET A 221 7.85 -0.15 -10.58
N TRP A 222 8.98 -0.33 -9.89
CA TRP A 222 9.61 0.69 -9.06
C TRP A 222 11.08 0.83 -9.39
N LYS A 223 11.69 1.91 -8.90
CA LYS A 223 13.11 2.21 -9.13
C LYS A 223 13.98 1.01 -8.75
N GLY A 224 14.98 0.72 -9.58
CA GLY A 224 15.82 -0.48 -9.48
C GLY A 224 15.40 -1.61 -10.42
N ASP A 225 14.13 -1.64 -10.87
CA ASP A 225 13.74 -2.55 -11.96
C ASP A 225 14.38 -2.13 -13.27
N ALA A 226 14.90 -3.09 -14.04
CA ALA A 226 15.58 -2.84 -15.29
C ALA A 226 14.71 -2.14 -16.35
N GLY A 227 13.40 -2.36 -16.28
CA GLY A 227 12.43 -1.77 -17.20
C GLY A 227 11.82 -0.45 -16.72
N TYR A 228 12.16 0.01 -15.51
CA TYR A 228 11.48 1.15 -14.89
C TYR A 228 11.62 2.42 -15.71
N ASP A 229 12.84 2.84 -16.05
CA ASP A 229 13.07 4.12 -16.73
C ASP A 229 12.56 4.11 -18.17
N GLU A 230 12.56 2.95 -18.83
CA GLU A 230 12.10 2.76 -20.20
C GLU A 230 10.59 2.48 -20.32
N TRP A 231 9.87 2.38 -19.19
CA TRP A 231 8.45 1.98 -19.17
C TRP A 231 8.21 0.65 -19.91
N ASN A 232 9.15 -0.27 -19.81
CA ASN A 232 9.11 -1.54 -20.53
C ASN A 232 9.42 -2.72 -19.59
N PRO A 233 8.41 -3.52 -19.18
CA PRO A 233 8.60 -4.62 -18.25
C PRO A 233 9.35 -5.81 -18.87
N ASP A 234 9.51 -5.83 -20.20
CA ASP A 234 10.16 -6.93 -20.91
C ASP A 234 11.70 -6.76 -21.00
N VAL A 235 12.24 -5.63 -20.51
CA VAL A 235 13.70 -5.43 -20.39
C VAL A 235 14.30 -6.48 -19.45
N ALA A 236 15.34 -7.17 -19.92
CA ALA A 236 16.04 -8.15 -19.09
C ALA A 236 16.92 -7.48 -18.05
N GLY A 237 17.00 -8.03 -16.84
CA GLY A 237 17.84 -7.50 -15.76
C GLY A 237 17.21 -7.61 -14.40
N ALA A 238 17.58 -6.70 -13.50
CA ALA A 238 17.08 -6.62 -12.14
C ALA A 238 15.56 -6.45 -12.09
N ARG A 239 14.93 -6.98 -11.04
CA ARG A 239 13.48 -6.94 -10.84
C ARG A 239 13.14 -6.22 -9.54
N HIS A 240 12.22 -5.29 -9.63
CA HIS A 240 11.53 -4.66 -8.51
C HIS A 240 10.12 -4.31 -8.97
N ARG A 241 9.23 -5.30 -8.97
CA ARG A 241 7.92 -5.21 -9.62
C ARG A 241 6.86 -6.09 -8.98
N LEU A 242 5.61 -5.73 -9.23
CA LEU A 242 4.44 -6.55 -8.95
C LEU A 242 3.70 -6.84 -10.27
N ALA A 243 3.73 -8.08 -10.74
CA ALA A 243 2.88 -8.52 -11.82
C ALA A 243 1.49 -8.90 -11.26
N MET A 244 0.44 -8.59 -12.02
CA MET A 244 -0.95 -8.74 -11.58
C MET A 244 -1.77 -9.59 -12.56
N PRO A 245 -1.33 -10.84 -12.87
CA PRO A 245 -2.12 -11.75 -13.69
C PRO A 245 -3.40 -12.18 -12.97
N ALA A 246 -4.38 -12.68 -13.72
CA ALA A 246 -5.68 -13.10 -13.18
C ALA A 246 -5.59 -14.12 -12.04
N GLY A 247 -4.53 -14.94 -12.03
CA GLY A 247 -4.32 -16.01 -11.03
C GLY A 247 -3.74 -15.55 -9.70
N GLY A 248 -3.39 -14.26 -9.53
CA GLY A 248 -2.84 -13.71 -8.29
C GLY A 248 -1.66 -12.80 -8.51
N PHE A 249 -1.29 -12.05 -7.50
CA PHE A 249 -0.15 -11.13 -7.56
C PHE A 249 1.17 -11.89 -7.42
N ILE A 250 2.19 -11.45 -8.17
CA ILE A 250 3.54 -12.00 -8.15
C ILE A 250 4.51 -10.84 -7.92
N PHE A 251 5.18 -10.85 -6.78
CA PHE A 251 6.20 -9.85 -6.46
C PHE A 251 7.59 -10.41 -6.77
N GLU A 252 8.33 -9.69 -7.60
CA GLU A 252 9.70 -10.01 -7.95
C GLU A 252 10.62 -8.89 -7.45
N ASN A 253 11.58 -9.24 -6.59
CA ASN A 253 12.55 -8.31 -6.07
C ASN A 253 13.96 -8.95 -6.05
N THR A 254 14.86 -8.40 -6.85
CA THR A 254 16.27 -8.81 -6.91
C THR A 254 17.24 -7.67 -6.60
N VAL A 255 16.73 -6.50 -6.24
CA VAL A 255 17.52 -5.27 -6.04
C VAL A 255 17.68 -4.90 -4.58
N GLU A 256 16.75 -5.32 -3.73
CA GLU A 256 16.76 -4.98 -2.31
C GLU A 256 16.74 -6.24 -1.46
N GLN A 257 17.48 -6.20 -0.38
CA GLN A 257 17.45 -7.23 0.65
C GLN A 257 16.51 -6.74 1.76
N TYR A 258 15.51 -7.53 2.03
CA TYR A 258 14.53 -7.31 3.10
C TYR A 258 14.75 -8.29 4.24
#